data_48e4553b68e5b219f14b281cbaefa28c
#
_entry.id   48e4553b68e5b219f14b281cbaefa28c
#
_cell.length_a   1.000
_cell.length_b   1.000
_cell.length_c   1.000
_cell.angle_alpha   90.00
_cell.angle_beta   90.00
_cell.angle_gamma   90.00
#
_symmetry.space_group_name_H-M   'P 1'
#
loop_
_entity.id
_entity.type
_entity.pdbx_description
1 polymer ?
#
loop_
_entity_poly.entity_id
_entity_poly.type
_entity_poly.pdbx_seq_one_letter_code
_entity_poly.pdbx_strand_id
1 'polypeptide(L)'
;LFLAGSGVLFFNLITHSEEWAMNKANKHLYTSGSLTTAGDILDINGKVLVTTKDGSRSYNEDKSIRLATLHTVGDSSGYIASGVQTAFKDEITGYSLKDGVYNLQRYGKGNDITLTLNAEICKVAYNALGNYKGTVGVMNYKTGELICVVSTPTFDVYNKPKDIHTDTSGKYEGIYLNRFFSGLYTPGSTFKVI
;
A
#
# COMPACT_ATOMS: atom_id res chain seq x y z
N LEU A 1 -23.49 -36.29 9.44
CA LEU A 1 -23.11 -35.62 8.22
C LEU A 1 -23.46 -34.13 8.24
N PHE A 2 -24.72 -33.76 8.50
CA PHE A 2 -25.18 -32.36 8.51
C PHE A 2 -24.42 -31.50 9.54
N LEU A 3 -24.29 -31.92 10.78
CA LEU A 3 -23.57 -31.19 11.82
C LEU A 3 -22.08 -31.04 11.51
N ALA A 4 -21.45 -32.07 10.94
CA ALA A 4 -20.07 -31.98 10.51
C ALA A 4 -19.89 -30.98 9.36
N GLY A 5 -20.79 -31.01 8.37
CA GLY A 5 -20.78 -30.04 7.26
C GLY A 5 -21.01 -28.60 7.72
N SER A 6 -21.93 -28.39 8.66
CA SER A 6 -22.20 -27.08 9.26
C SER A 6 -20.98 -26.58 10.05
N GLY A 7 -20.28 -27.46 10.77
CA GLY A 7 -19.06 -27.12 11.49
C GLY A 7 -17.93 -26.68 10.56
N VAL A 8 -17.72 -27.40 9.45
CA VAL A 8 -16.74 -27.02 8.42
C VAL A 8 -17.09 -25.69 7.78
N LEU A 9 -18.38 -25.45 7.45
CA LEU A 9 -18.83 -24.19 6.88
C LEU A 9 -18.61 -23.02 7.85
N PHE A 10 -18.93 -23.20 9.11
CA PHE A 10 -18.75 -22.19 10.15
C PHE A 10 -17.26 -21.90 10.40
N PHE A 11 -16.43 -22.93 10.42
CA PHE A 11 -14.97 -22.77 10.52
C PHE A 11 -14.42 -21.97 9.33
N ASN A 12 -14.80 -22.32 8.10
CA ASN A 12 -14.38 -21.58 6.92
C ASN A 12 -14.91 -20.14 6.91
N LEU A 13 -16.12 -19.90 7.39
CA LEU A 13 -16.66 -18.54 7.51
C LEU A 13 -15.78 -17.69 8.45
N ILE A 14 -15.38 -18.23 9.60
CA ILE A 14 -14.53 -17.49 10.55
C ILE A 14 -13.14 -17.26 9.99
N THR A 15 -12.55 -18.26 9.34
CA THR A 15 -11.14 -18.19 8.90
C THR A 15 -10.92 -17.53 7.55
N HIS A 16 -11.93 -17.52 6.65
CA HIS A 16 -11.79 -17.03 5.28
C HIS A 16 -12.82 -15.94 4.89
N SER A 17 -13.68 -15.49 5.82
CA SER A 17 -14.71 -14.50 5.50
C SER A 17 -14.14 -13.19 4.99
N GLU A 18 -12.99 -12.78 5.51
CA GLU A 18 -12.24 -11.60 5.10
C GLU A 18 -11.78 -11.72 3.64
N GLU A 19 -11.12 -12.81 3.29
CA GLU A 19 -10.67 -13.10 1.93
C GLU A 19 -11.84 -13.10 0.93
N TRP A 20 -12.97 -13.70 1.33
CA TRP A 20 -14.17 -13.73 0.50
C TRP A 20 -14.81 -12.35 0.33
N ALA A 21 -14.90 -11.58 1.42
CA ALA A 21 -15.43 -10.22 1.37
C ALA A 21 -14.54 -9.28 0.54
N MET A 22 -13.22 -9.43 0.67
CA MET A 22 -12.22 -8.61 -0.01
C MET A 22 -11.93 -9.06 -1.45
N ASN A 23 -12.71 -9.99 -2.00
CA ASN A 23 -12.54 -10.41 -3.39
C ASN A 23 -12.81 -9.24 -4.34
N LYS A 24 -11.93 -9.07 -5.36
CA LYS A 24 -12.03 -7.99 -6.36
C LYS A 24 -13.34 -8.02 -7.18
N ALA A 25 -14.04 -9.14 -7.20
CA ALA A 25 -15.37 -9.25 -7.82
C ALA A 25 -16.49 -8.62 -6.97
N ASN A 26 -16.22 -8.29 -5.71
CA ASN A 26 -17.20 -7.64 -4.84
C ASN A 26 -17.38 -6.17 -5.24
N LYS A 27 -18.43 -5.88 -6.00
CA LYS A 27 -18.75 -4.55 -6.52
C LYS A 27 -19.08 -3.51 -5.43
N HIS A 28 -19.39 -3.95 -4.20
CA HIS A 28 -19.62 -3.04 -3.07
C HIS A 28 -18.31 -2.43 -2.55
N LEU A 29 -17.19 -3.13 -2.70
CA LEU A 29 -15.88 -2.69 -2.26
C LEU A 29 -15.02 -2.17 -3.40
N TYR A 30 -15.25 -2.65 -4.62
CA TYR A 30 -14.41 -2.33 -5.77
C TYR A 30 -15.23 -1.78 -6.94
N THR A 31 -14.74 -0.69 -7.52
CA THR A 31 -15.18 -0.20 -8.83
C THR A 31 -13.94 -0.14 -9.73
N SER A 32 -14.01 -0.80 -10.89
CA SER A 32 -12.89 -0.87 -11.83
C SER A 32 -11.57 -1.34 -11.21
N GLY A 33 -11.65 -2.23 -10.21
CA GLY A 33 -10.50 -2.78 -9.50
C GLY A 33 -9.92 -1.90 -8.37
N SER A 34 -10.51 -0.73 -8.13
CA SER A 34 -10.12 0.17 -7.04
C SER A 34 -11.09 0.09 -5.87
N LEU A 35 -10.58 0.23 -4.65
CA LEU A 35 -11.40 0.29 -3.43
C LEU A 35 -12.25 1.56 -3.42
N THR A 36 -13.56 1.42 -3.28
CA THR A 36 -14.52 2.54 -3.35
C THR A 36 -14.78 3.22 -2.01
N THR A 37 -14.52 2.52 -0.90
CA THR A 37 -14.87 2.95 0.46
C THR A 37 -13.68 3.06 1.39
N ALA A 38 -12.46 2.82 0.88
CA ALA A 38 -11.26 2.84 1.69
C ALA A 38 -11.02 4.22 2.32
N GLY A 39 -10.64 4.22 3.60
CA GLY A 39 -10.26 5.42 4.34
C GLY A 39 -8.99 6.09 3.81
N ASP A 40 -8.62 7.19 4.42
CA ASP A 40 -7.45 7.97 4.02
C ASP A 40 -6.16 7.34 4.56
N ILE A 41 -5.07 7.51 3.82
CA ILE A 41 -3.72 7.21 4.29
C ILE A 41 -3.01 8.55 4.48
N LEU A 42 -2.59 8.80 5.71
CA LEU A 42 -2.01 10.06 6.14
C LEU A 42 -0.54 9.86 6.52
N ASP A 43 0.27 10.89 6.39
CA ASP A 43 1.59 10.95 7.01
C ASP A 43 1.49 11.32 8.49
N ILE A 44 2.62 11.32 9.21
CA ILE A 44 2.68 11.64 10.65
C ILE A 44 2.14 13.04 10.99
N ASN A 45 2.13 13.95 10.03
CA ASN A 45 1.63 15.33 10.20
C ASN A 45 0.18 15.50 9.75
N GLY A 46 -0.51 14.41 9.42
CA GLY A 46 -1.88 14.45 8.90
C GLY A 46 -2.00 14.85 7.42
N LYS A 47 -0.87 14.89 6.68
CA LYS A 47 -0.90 15.16 5.24
C LYS A 47 -1.48 13.95 4.52
N VAL A 48 -2.50 14.17 3.69
CA VAL A 48 -3.14 13.12 2.90
C VAL A 48 -2.18 12.62 1.82
N LEU A 49 -1.84 11.34 1.88
CA LEU A 49 -1.05 10.65 0.86
C LEU A 49 -1.96 9.98 -0.18
N VAL A 50 -3.02 9.32 0.31
CA VAL A 50 -4.04 8.70 -0.54
C VAL A 50 -5.40 8.90 0.12
N THR A 51 -6.43 9.21 -0.65
CA THR A 51 -7.82 9.35 -0.21
C THR A 51 -8.77 8.67 -1.19
N THR A 52 -10.03 8.51 -0.84
CA THR A 52 -11.09 8.07 -1.76
C THR A 52 -11.95 9.27 -2.16
N LYS A 53 -11.99 9.58 -3.44
CA LYS A 53 -12.87 10.61 -4.04
C LYS A 53 -13.72 9.95 -5.12
N ASP A 54 -15.03 10.14 -5.07
CA ASP A 54 -15.99 9.63 -6.05
C ASP A 54 -15.82 8.12 -6.35
N GLY A 55 -15.60 7.33 -5.30
CA GLY A 55 -15.41 5.88 -5.42
C GLY A 55 -14.10 5.45 -6.07
N SER A 56 -13.11 6.34 -6.16
CA SER A 56 -11.79 6.03 -6.72
C SER A 56 -10.68 6.52 -5.80
N ARG A 57 -9.56 5.78 -5.78
CA ARG A 57 -8.38 6.19 -5.00
C ARG A 57 -7.69 7.36 -5.66
N SER A 58 -7.52 8.43 -4.91
CA SER A 58 -6.83 9.67 -5.31
C SER A 58 -5.59 9.86 -4.46
N TYR A 59 -4.47 10.14 -5.11
CA TYR A 59 -3.16 10.29 -4.46
C TYR A 59 -2.82 11.77 -4.28
N ASN A 60 -1.80 12.05 -3.44
CA ASN A 60 -1.37 13.41 -3.16
C ASN A 60 -1.14 14.24 -4.44
N GLU A 61 -1.53 15.51 -4.42
CA GLU A 61 -1.44 16.41 -5.58
C GLU A 61 0.03 16.73 -5.97
N ASP A 62 0.93 16.80 -4.98
CA ASP A 62 2.37 16.96 -5.25
C ASP A 62 2.93 15.69 -5.86
N LYS A 63 3.33 15.77 -7.12
CA LYS A 63 3.92 14.66 -7.88
C LYS A 63 5.14 14.06 -7.18
N SER A 64 6.00 14.89 -6.59
CA SER A 64 7.23 14.41 -5.94
C SER A 64 6.91 13.61 -4.66
N ILE A 65 5.92 14.05 -3.87
CA ILE A 65 5.42 13.28 -2.72
C ILE A 65 4.80 11.97 -3.20
N ARG A 66 3.96 12.02 -4.22
CA ARG A 66 3.31 10.84 -4.81
C ARG A 66 4.31 9.79 -5.28
N LEU A 67 5.38 10.22 -5.97
CA LEU A 67 6.45 9.34 -6.42
C LEU A 67 7.28 8.80 -5.24
N ALA A 68 7.60 9.65 -4.26
CA ALA A 68 8.40 9.27 -3.10
C ALA A 68 7.71 8.23 -2.20
N THR A 69 6.39 8.33 -2.04
CA THR A 69 5.63 7.50 -1.10
C THR A 69 4.96 6.30 -1.76
N LEU A 70 4.99 6.17 -3.09
CA LEU A 70 4.24 5.15 -3.84
C LEU A 70 4.47 3.73 -3.32
N HIS A 71 5.73 3.33 -3.13
CA HIS A 71 6.03 1.97 -2.69
C HIS A 71 5.58 1.66 -1.27
N THR A 72 5.39 2.69 -0.44
CA THR A 72 4.87 2.51 0.91
C THR A 72 3.35 2.53 0.94
N VAL A 73 2.72 3.47 0.26
CA VAL A 73 1.24 3.52 0.24
C VAL A 73 0.64 2.44 -0.67
N GLY A 74 1.37 2.02 -1.70
CA GLY A 74 0.90 1.04 -2.69
C GLY A 74 0.07 1.66 -3.82
N ASP A 75 -0.10 0.91 -4.89
CA ASP A 75 -0.97 1.27 -6.01
C ASP A 75 -2.37 0.68 -5.84
N SER A 76 -3.38 1.32 -6.43
CA SER A 76 -4.77 0.89 -6.35
C SER A 76 -5.04 -0.46 -7.06
N SER A 77 -4.15 -0.88 -7.95
CA SER A 77 -4.24 -2.16 -8.68
C SER A 77 -3.59 -3.32 -7.92
N GLY A 78 -2.85 -3.06 -6.82
CA GLY A 78 -2.22 -4.06 -5.96
C GLY A 78 -0.97 -4.71 -6.55
N TYR A 79 -0.31 -4.09 -7.54
CA TYR A 79 0.99 -4.57 -8.05
C TYR A 79 2.11 -4.41 -7.01
N ILE A 80 2.02 -3.38 -6.15
CA ILE A 80 2.95 -3.17 -5.04
C ILE A 80 2.39 -3.91 -3.82
N ALA A 81 2.71 -5.20 -3.72
CA ALA A 81 2.13 -6.09 -2.72
C ALA A 81 2.46 -5.70 -1.26
N SER A 82 3.61 -5.06 -1.02
CA SER A 82 4.04 -4.58 0.31
C SER A 82 3.47 -3.20 0.68
N GLY A 83 2.67 -2.59 -0.19
CA GLY A 83 2.06 -1.29 0.08
C GLY A 83 0.95 -1.37 1.13
N VAL A 84 0.75 -0.28 1.87
CA VAL A 84 -0.28 -0.16 2.92
C VAL A 84 -1.67 -0.51 2.40
N GLN A 85 -2.03 -0.09 1.19
CA GLN A 85 -3.32 -0.41 0.58
C GLN A 85 -3.56 -1.92 0.35
N THR A 86 -2.49 -2.71 0.28
CA THR A 86 -2.58 -4.16 0.14
C THR A 86 -2.44 -4.85 1.49
N ALA A 87 -1.46 -4.43 2.29
CA ALA A 87 -1.13 -5.07 3.56
C ALA A 87 -2.18 -4.80 4.67
N PHE A 88 -2.82 -3.63 4.65
CA PHE A 88 -3.82 -3.19 5.64
C PHE A 88 -5.18 -2.96 4.96
N LYS A 89 -5.49 -3.79 3.98
CA LYS A 89 -6.69 -3.67 3.18
C LYS A 89 -7.97 -3.72 4.02
N ASP A 90 -7.98 -4.57 5.02
CA ASP A 90 -9.14 -4.81 5.88
C ASP A 90 -9.37 -3.64 6.81
N GLU A 91 -8.31 -3.14 7.42
CA GLU A 91 -8.34 -1.96 8.29
C GLU A 91 -8.81 -0.74 7.51
N ILE A 92 -8.25 -0.52 6.31
CA ILE A 92 -8.61 0.63 5.46
C ILE A 92 -10.07 0.56 5.02
N THR A 93 -10.58 -0.65 4.73
CA THR A 93 -11.99 -0.80 4.32
C THR A 93 -12.93 -0.83 5.50
N GLY A 94 -12.44 -0.98 6.73
CA GLY A 94 -13.25 -1.12 7.93
C GLY A 94 -14.00 -2.44 7.97
N TYR A 95 -13.48 -3.49 7.33
CA TYR A 95 -14.08 -4.81 7.39
C TYR A 95 -14.03 -5.36 8.82
N SER A 96 -15.16 -5.88 9.27
CA SER A 96 -15.27 -6.57 10.56
C SER A 96 -16.16 -7.79 10.38
N LEU A 97 -15.68 -8.96 10.79
CA LEU A 97 -16.49 -10.19 10.77
C LEU A 97 -17.76 -10.03 11.61
N LYS A 98 -17.68 -9.28 12.71
CA LYS A 98 -18.79 -9.06 13.65
C LYS A 98 -19.88 -8.18 13.05
N ASP A 99 -19.47 -7.12 12.35
CA ASP A 99 -20.39 -6.12 11.80
C ASP A 99 -20.73 -6.40 10.33
N GLY A 100 -19.95 -7.27 9.69
CA GLY A 100 -20.12 -7.71 8.31
C GLY A 100 -19.87 -6.60 7.28
N VAL A 101 -20.02 -6.97 6.00
CA VAL A 101 -19.84 -6.06 4.86
C VAL A 101 -20.86 -4.90 4.86
N TYR A 102 -21.98 -5.06 5.54
CA TYR A 102 -23.06 -4.06 5.65
C TYR A 102 -22.64 -2.83 6.46
N ASN A 103 -21.62 -2.91 7.28
CA ASN A 103 -21.10 -1.78 8.04
C ASN A 103 -20.57 -0.67 7.13
N LEU A 104 -19.96 -1.03 6.00
CA LEU A 104 -19.45 -0.09 5.00
C LEU A 104 -20.56 0.77 4.38
N GLN A 105 -21.73 0.21 4.13
CA GLN A 105 -22.88 0.97 3.63
C GLN A 105 -23.47 1.91 4.69
N ARG A 106 -23.42 1.52 5.97
CA ARG A 106 -24.00 2.28 7.07
C ARG A 106 -23.16 3.47 7.49
N TYR A 107 -21.84 3.35 7.40
CA TYR A 107 -20.89 4.40 7.85
C TYR A 107 -20.18 5.09 6.69
N GLY A 108 -20.36 4.65 5.47
CA GLY A 108 -19.97 5.34 4.22
C GLY A 108 -18.48 5.43 3.91
N LYS A 109 -17.59 5.14 4.88
CA LYS A 109 -16.13 5.26 4.73
C LYS A 109 -15.43 4.22 5.61
N GLY A 110 -14.33 3.67 5.10
CA GLY A 110 -13.42 2.82 5.89
C GLY A 110 -12.61 3.64 6.92
N ASN A 111 -11.68 2.98 7.59
CA ASN A 111 -10.83 3.60 8.61
C ASN A 111 -9.66 4.32 7.97
N ASP A 112 -9.29 5.47 8.54
CA ASP A 112 -8.08 6.19 8.17
C ASP A 112 -6.85 5.52 8.83
N ILE A 113 -5.72 5.51 8.12
CA ILE A 113 -4.44 5.01 8.62
C ILE A 113 -3.44 6.15 8.62
N THR A 114 -2.85 6.43 9.79
CA THR A 114 -1.75 7.37 9.91
C THR A 114 -0.42 6.61 9.96
N LEU A 115 0.48 6.93 9.03
CA LEU A 115 1.82 6.38 8.97
C LEU A 115 2.79 7.19 9.81
N THR A 116 3.87 6.57 10.26
CA THR A 116 4.98 7.26 10.93
C THR A 116 5.87 8.04 9.95
N LEU A 117 5.67 7.84 8.63
CA LEU A 117 6.41 8.54 7.58
C LEU A 117 6.14 10.05 7.58
N ASN A 118 7.19 10.83 7.29
CA ASN A 118 7.10 12.23 6.97
C ASN A 118 7.23 12.42 5.44
N ALA A 119 6.17 12.89 4.80
CA ALA A 119 6.10 13.02 3.34
C ALA A 119 7.15 13.98 2.76
N GLU A 120 7.47 15.06 3.47
CA GLU A 120 8.48 16.03 3.04
C GLU A 120 9.91 15.43 3.10
N ILE A 121 10.21 14.66 4.15
CA ILE A 121 11.48 13.94 4.24
C ILE A 121 11.58 12.90 3.13
N CYS A 122 10.51 12.16 2.85
CA CYS A 122 10.46 11.22 1.73
C CYS A 122 10.70 11.93 0.38
N LYS A 123 10.10 13.11 0.17
CA LYS A 123 10.32 13.93 -1.04
C LYS A 123 11.80 14.34 -1.19
N VAL A 124 12.45 14.79 -0.12
CA VAL A 124 13.88 15.14 -0.14
C VAL A 124 14.72 13.91 -0.48
N ALA A 125 14.46 12.77 0.15
CA ALA A 125 15.16 11.52 -0.12
C ALA A 125 14.98 11.05 -1.57
N TYR A 126 13.75 11.14 -2.10
CA TYR A 126 13.46 10.82 -3.49
C TYR A 126 14.25 11.69 -4.47
N ASN A 127 14.29 13.01 -4.24
CA ASN A 127 15.05 13.94 -5.07
C ASN A 127 16.56 13.66 -4.99
N ALA A 128 17.07 13.27 -3.82
CA ALA A 128 18.47 12.91 -3.63
C ALA A 128 18.85 11.60 -4.34
N LEU A 129 17.95 10.63 -4.42
CA LEU A 129 18.16 9.40 -5.19
C LEU A 129 18.26 9.67 -6.70
N GLY A 130 17.53 10.67 -7.21
CA GLY A 130 17.56 11.03 -8.62
C GLY A 130 17.29 9.82 -9.54
N ASN A 131 18.25 9.50 -10.40
CA ASN A 131 18.14 8.40 -11.37
C ASN A 131 18.71 7.06 -10.88
N TYR A 132 19.22 7.00 -9.65
CA TYR A 132 19.75 5.75 -9.12
C TYR A 132 18.62 4.77 -8.79
N LYS A 133 18.86 3.48 -9.05
CA LYS A 133 18.02 2.40 -8.55
C LYS A 133 18.46 2.06 -7.12
N GLY A 134 17.56 2.24 -6.16
CA GLY A 134 17.94 2.01 -4.76
C GLY A 134 16.83 2.33 -3.79
N THR A 135 17.20 2.48 -2.53
CA THR A 135 16.29 2.82 -1.45
C THR A 135 16.95 3.73 -0.43
N VAL A 136 16.14 4.60 0.18
CA VAL A 136 16.50 5.35 1.38
C VAL A 136 15.53 5.00 2.47
N GLY A 137 16.04 4.59 3.62
CA GLY A 137 15.28 4.36 4.83
C GLY A 137 15.85 5.16 6.00
N VAL A 138 14.97 5.83 6.73
CA VAL A 138 15.32 6.53 7.98
C VAL A 138 14.43 6.01 9.09
N MET A 139 15.05 5.48 10.13
CA MET A 139 14.36 4.88 11.27
C MET A 139 14.80 5.57 12.57
N ASN A 140 13.86 5.83 13.44
CA ASN A 140 14.14 6.20 14.81
C ASN A 140 14.63 4.97 15.57
N TYR A 141 15.90 4.90 15.88
CA TYR A 141 16.52 3.73 16.54
C TYR A 141 15.99 3.46 17.96
N LYS A 142 15.36 4.45 18.59
CA LYS A 142 14.78 4.30 19.93
C LYS A 142 13.37 3.73 19.91
N THR A 143 12.56 4.14 18.93
CA THR A 143 11.13 3.75 18.84
C THR A 143 10.87 2.68 17.78
N GLY A 144 11.78 2.48 16.83
CA GLY A 144 11.58 1.62 15.67
C GLY A 144 10.73 2.23 14.56
N GLU A 145 10.24 3.46 14.73
CA GLU A 145 9.39 4.14 13.75
C GLU A 145 10.17 4.46 12.47
N LEU A 146 9.58 4.13 11.34
CA LEU A 146 10.09 4.51 10.03
C LEU A 146 9.64 5.93 9.68
N ILE A 147 10.58 6.85 9.63
CA ILE A 147 10.34 8.27 9.32
C ILE A 147 10.34 8.48 7.80
N CYS A 148 11.14 7.72 7.08
CA CYS A 148 11.25 7.79 5.63
C CYS A 148 11.48 6.39 5.05
N VAL A 149 10.75 6.07 4.00
CA VAL A 149 10.97 4.89 3.15
C VAL A 149 10.72 5.29 1.71
N VAL A 150 11.75 5.33 0.91
CA VAL A 150 11.70 5.66 -0.52
C VAL A 150 12.36 4.56 -1.31
N SER A 151 11.78 4.17 -2.41
CA SER A 151 12.32 3.15 -3.32
C SER A 151 12.25 3.64 -4.77
N THR A 152 13.29 3.39 -5.55
CA THR A 152 13.40 3.71 -6.99
C THR A 152 13.87 2.49 -7.79
N PRO A 153 13.46 2.31 -9.06
CA PRO A 153 12.59 3.20 -9.84
C PRO A 153 11.15 3.21 -9.33
N THR A 154 10.43 4.27 -9.63
CA THR A 154 9.02 4.45 -9.29
C THR A 154 8.26 4.99 -10.50
N PHE A 155 6.94 5.08 -10.43
CA PHE A 155 6.09 5.63 -11.49
C PHE A 155 4.99 6.51 -10.93
N ASP A 156 4.49 7.42 -11.75
CA ASP A 156 3.33 8.23 -11.40
C ASP A 156 2.05 7.42 -11.66
N VAL A 157 1.24 7.23 -10.63
CA VAL A 157 -0.04 6.49 -10.72
C VAL A 157 -1.02 7.13 -11.71
N TYR A 158 -0.93 8.45 -11.89
CA TYR A 158 -1.77 9.20 -12.85
C TYR A 158 -1.21 9.18 -14.28
N ASN A 159 0.06 8.79 -14.44
CA ASN A 159 0.70 8.69 -15.75
C ASN A 159 1.59 7.44 -15.81
N LYS A 160 0.97 6.28 -15.60
CA LYS A 160 1.68 5.00 -15.65
C LYS A 160 2.20 4.75 -17.06
N PRO A 161 3.52 4.43 -17.21
CA PRO A 161 4.08 4.10 -18.52
C PRO A 161 3.36 2.91 -19.16
N LYS A 162 2.99 3.04 -20.43
CA LYS A 162 2.27 1.99 -21.17
C LYS A 162 3.11 0.76 -21.43
N ASP A 163 4.42 0.95 -21.55
CA ASP A 163 5.45 -0.05 -21.84
C ASP A 163 6.01 -0.75 -20.59
N ILE A 164 5.47 -0.45 -19.41
CA ILE A 164 5.99 -0.95 -18.12
C ILE A 164 6.07 -2.49 -18.03
N HIS A 165 5.21 -3.20 -18.76
CA HIS A 165 5.17 -4.67 -18.78
C HIS A 165 5.85 -5.29 -20.00
N THR A 166 6.19 -4.48 -21.01
CA THR A 166 6.75 -4.95 -22.29
C THR A 166 8.20 -4.51 -22.49
N ASP A 167 8.70 -3.59 -21.65
CA ASP A 167 10.07 -3.11 -21.72
C ASP A 167 11.07 -4.21 -21.33
N THR A 168 12.04 -4.42 -22.20
CA THR A 168 13.15 -5.38 -22.00
C THR A 168 14.49 -4.70 -21.74
N SER A 169 14.53 -3.37 -21.72
CA SER A 169 15.77 -2.60 -21.50
C SER A 169 16.25 -2.59 -20.05
N GLY A 170 15.44 -3.11 -19.12
CA GLY A 170 15.70 -3.06 -17.69
C GLY A 170 15.37 -1.71 -17.03
N LYS A 171 14.81 -0.75 -17.76
CA LYS A 171 14.42 0.56 -17.24
C LYS A 171 13.47 0.45 -16.05
N TYR A 172 12.50 -0.45 -16.14
CA TYR A 172 11.48 -0.67 -15.12
C TYR A 172 11.75 -1.87 -14.21
N GLU A 173 12.97 -2.39 -14.22
CA GLU A 173 13.33 -3.55 -13.39
C GLU A 173 13.05 -3.29 -11.91
N GLY A 174 12.17 -4.14 -11.33
CA GLY A 174 11.76 -4.03 -9.93
C GLY A 174 10.96 -2.76 -9.61
N ILE A 175 10.24 -2.17 -10.57
CA ILE A 175 9.45 -0.94 -10.40
C ILE A 175 8.30 -1.11 -9.39
N TYR A 176 7.83 -2.33 -9.17
CA TYR A 176 6.81 -2.65 -8.16
C TYR A 176 7.41 -3.13 -6.84
N LEU A 177 8.74 -3.28 -6.77
CA LEU A 177 9.43 -3.79 -5.60
C LEU A 177 9.71 -2.64 -4.62
N ASN A 178 9.21 -2.74 -3.41
CA ASN A 178 9.71 -1.93 -2.31
C ASN A 178 11.08 -2.44 -1.90
N ARG A 179 12.13 -1.78 -2.37
CA ARG A 179 13.52 -2.20 -2.15
C ARG A 179 13.97 -2.09 -0.70
N PHE A 180 13.28 -1.32 0.12
CA PHE A 180 13.59 -1.25 1.54
C PHE A 180 13.22 -2.54 2.26
N PHE A 181 12.05 -3.12 1.95
CA PHE A 181 11.58 -4.34 2.61
C PHE A 181 12.04 -5.63 1.90
N SER A 182 12.21 -5.58 0.59
CA SER A 182 12.41 -6.78 -0.22
C SER A 182 13.66 -6.72 -1.11
N GLY A 183 14.46 -5.64 -1.03
CA GLY A 183 15.70 -5.53 -1.79
C GLY A 183 16.80 -6.40 -1.18
N LEU A 184 17.55 -7.10 -2.04
CA LEU A 184 18.73 -7.86 -1.66
C LEU A 184 19.96 -7.09 -2.11
N TYR A 185 20.81 -6.72 -1.16
CA TYR A 185 22.03 -5.95 -1.40
C TYR A 185 23.24 -6.65 -0.82
N THR A 186 24.36 -6.60 -1.53
CA THR A 186 25.65 -7.05 -1.01
C THR A 186 26.18 -5.95 -0.06
N PRO A 187 26.27 -6.20 1.25
CA PRO A 187 26.62 -5.16 2.24
C PRO A 187 28.04 -4.64 2.09
N GLY A 188 28.96 -5.45 1.56
CA GLY A 188 30.35 -5.06 1.40
C GLY A 188 30.97 -4.60 2.72
N SER A 189 31.70 -3.47 2.66
CA SER A 189 32.40 -2.90 3.83
C SER A 189 31.47 -2.37 4.92
N THR A 190 30.20 -2.14 4.65
CA THR A 190 29.24 -1.71 5.67
C THR A 190 28.98 -2.79 6.71
N PHE A 191 29.19 -4.06 6.35
CA PHE A 191 29.08 -5.20 7.29
C PHE A 191 30.16 -5.18 8.40
N LYS A 192 31.24 -4.41 8.22
CA LYS A 192 32.33 -4.32 9.22
C LYS A 192 31.95 -3.51 10.46
N VAL A 193 30.79 -2.86 10.45
CA VAL A 193 30.27 -2.07 11.57
C VAL A 193 29.52 -2.93 12.60
N ILE A 194 29.26 -4.20 12.27
CA ILE A 194 28.59 -5.21 13.11
C ILE A 194 29.64 -6.14 13.79
#